data_dcafaee5ac44c3f4d3a5ee653f1d70ab
#
_entry.id   dcafaee5ac44c3f4d3a5ee653f1d70ab
#
_cell.length_a   1.000
_cell.length_b   1.000
_cell.length_c   1.000
_cell.angle_alpha   90.00
_cell.angle_beta   90.00
_cell.angle_gamma   90.00
#
_symmetry.space_group_name_H-M   'P 1'
#
loop_
_entity.id
_entity.type
_entity.pdbx_description
1 polymer ?
#
loop_
_entity_poly.entity_id
_entity_poly.type
_entity_poly.pdbx_seq_one_letter_code
_entity_poly.pdbx_strand_id
1 'polypeptide(L)'
;MTEEERLLQKLQKLEALFAGAYAQGERDAAANAMDQIKARLEGFRQSDPPVEYTFTLQDAWSRKLMLALMRRYGIEPYRYRRQRHTTVVAKVPASFVDQTLWPEFQQFSEILKTYLDAVTDRIIGQALGADTSDAPQRNDDARAALPAPAS
;
A
#
# COMPACT_ATOMS: atom_id res chain seq x y z
N MET A 1 24.65 -2.67 5.15
CA MET A 1 23.37 -2.29 4.51
C MET A 1 22.29 -2.22 5.57
N THR A 2 21.63 -1.11 5.69
CA THR A 2 20.55 -0.92 6.66
C THR A 2 19.28 -1.61 6.21
N GLU A 3 18.35 -1.84 7.14
CA GLU A 3 17.03 -2.38 6.80
C GLU A 3 16.28 -1.49 5.81
N GLU A 4 16.44 -0.19 5.95
CA GLU A 4 15.83 0.79 5.07
C GLU A 4 16.35 0.64 3.64
N GLU A 5 17.66 0.48 3.49
CA GLU A 5 18.28 0.26 2.18
C GLU A 5 17.82 -1.05 1.55
N ARG A 6 17.70 -2.11 2.33
CA ARG A 6 17.18 -3.39 1.84
C ARG A 6 15.75 -3.28 1.38
N LEU A 7 14.93 -2.58 2.15
CA LEU A 7 13.54 -2.37 1.79
C LEU A 7 13.42 -1.57 0.50
N LEU A 8 14.20 -0.53 0.38
CA LEU A 8 14.22 0.29 -0.82
C LEU A 8 14.61 -0.52 -2.05
N GLN A 9 15.62 -1.39 -1.91
CA GLN A 9 16.01 -2.30 -2.99
C GLN A 9 14.90 -3.26 -3.37
N LYS A 10 14.19 -3.81 -2.38
CA LYS A 10 13.05 -4.69 -2.65
C LYS A 10 11.94 -3.98 -3.40
N LEU A 11 11.64 -2.74 -3.00
CA LEU A 11 10.63 -1.93 -3.67
C LEU A 11 11.04 -1.62 -5.10
N GLN A 12 12.30 -1.32 -5.33
CA GLN A 12 12.81 -1.06 -6.67
C GLN A 12 12.74 -2.30 -7.57
N LYS A 13 13.03 -3.47 -7.02
CA LYS A 13 12.91 -4.74 -7.75
C LYS A 13 11.46 -5.05 -8.09
N LEU A 14 10.54 -4.84 -7.16
CA LEU A 14 9.11 -5.02 -7.43
C LEU A 14 8.64 -4.05 -8.50
N GLU A 15 9.07 -2.82 -8.43
CA GLU A 15 8.73 -1.83 -9.44
C GLU A 15 9.18 -2.27 -10.83
N ALA A 16 10.42 -2.72 -10.94
CA ALA A 16 10.96 -3.20 -12.21
C ALA A 16 10.17 -4.39 -12.73
N LEU A 17 9.79 -5.32 -11.85
CA LEU A 17 9.02 -6.49 -12.21
C LEU A 17 7.64 -6.11 -12.77
N PHE A 18 6.91 -5.26 -12.05
CA PHE A 18 5.57 -4.86 -12.44
C PHE A 18 5.56 -3.94 -13.66
N ALA A 19 6.57 -3.12 -13.81
CA ALA A 19 6.72 -2.26 -14.98
C ALA A 19 7.14 -3.03 -16.23
N GLY A 20 7.62 -4.27 -16.07
CA GLY A 20 8.20 -5.02 -17.16
C GLY A 20 9.49 -4.41 -17.67
N ALA A 21 10.15 -3.61 -16.86
CA ALA A 21 11.36 -2.92 -17.23
C ALA A 21 12.56 -3.82 -16.98
N TYR A 22 13.18 -4.25 -18.04
CA TYR A 22 14.49 -4.87 -17.96
C TYR A 22 15.51 -3.75 -18.16
N ALA A 23 16.03 -3.23 -17.07
CA ALA A 23 16.92 -2.09 -17.11
C ALA A 23 18.14 -2.38 -17.96
N GLN A 24 18.26 -1.67 -19.04
CA GLN A 24 19.42 -1.74 -19.92
C GLN A 24 20.29 -0.49 -19.81
N GLY A 25 19.89 0.45 -19.00
CA GLY A 25 20.62 1.69 -18.79
C GLY A 25 19.83 2.56 -17.82
N GLU A 26 20.54 3.24 -16.96
CA GLU A 26 19.95 3.94 -15.83
C GLU A 26 19.02 5.10 -16.21
N ARG A 27 19.30 5.77 -17.33
CA ARG A 27 18.52 6.94 -17.74
C ARG A 27 17.28 6.57 -18.52
N ASP A 28 17.42 5.57 -19.37
CA ASP A 28 16.34 5.16 -20.24
C ASP A 28 15.36 4.22 -19.54
N ALA A 29 15.81 3.54 -18.48
CA ALA A 29 14.99 2.60 -17.74
C ALA A 29 13.74 3.24 -17.14
N ALA A 30 13.86 4.43 -16.56
CA ALA A 30 12.73 5.11 -15.96
C ALA A 30 11.70 5.55 -17.00
N ALA A 31 12.17 6.13 -18.11
CA ALA A 31 11.29 6.55 -19.19
C ALA A 31 10.60 5.35 -19.84
N ASN A 32 11.34 4.28 -20.10
CA ASN A 32 10.79 3.05 -20.67
C ASN A 32 9.77 2.40 -19.74
N ALA A 33 10.05 2.40 -18.43
CA ALA A 33 9.13 1.88 -17.43
C ALA A 33 7.81 2.65 -17.44
N MET A 34 7.87 3.97 -17.51
CA MET A 34 6.67 4.81 -17.58
C MET A 34 5.87 4.56 -18.85
N ASP A 35 6.54 4.44 -19.97
CA ASP A 35 5.88 4.16 -21.24
C ASP A 35 5.20 2.80 -21.23
N GLN A 36 5.85 1.79 -20.66
CA GLN A 36 5.26 0.46 -20.53
C GLN A 36 4.06 0.46 -19.60
N ILE A 37 4.12 1.20 -18.51
CA ILE A 37 3.00 1.34 -17.57
C ILE A 37 1.80 1.97 -18.27
N LYS A 38 2.04 3.06 -19.01
CA LYS A 38 0.97 3.75 -19.76
C LYS A 38 0.38 2.84 -20.83
N ALA A 39 1.21 2.12 -21.54
CA ALA A 39 0.75 1.18 -22.58
C ALA A 39 -0.10 0.06 -21.99
N ARG A 40 0.30 -0.45 -20.83
CA ARG A 40 -0.47 -1.48 -20.13
C ARG A 40 -1.84 -0.98 -19.73
N LEU A 41 -1.89 0.20 -19.13
CA LEU A 41 -3.15 0.81 -18.70
C LEU A 41 -4.07 1.06 -19.91
N GLU A 42 -3.52 1.54 -20.99
CA GLU A 42 -4.29 1.79 -22.21
C GLU A 42 -4.87 0.52 -22.79
N GLY A 43 -4.12 -0.57 -22.76
CA GLY A 43 -4.61 -1.87 -23.18
C GLY A 43 -5.81 -2.33 -22.36
N PHE A 44 -5.78 -2.11 -21.04
CA PHE A 44 -6.91 -2.44 -20.18
C PHE A 44 -8.11 -1.52 -20.44
N ARG A 45 -7.87 -0.23 -20.70
CA ARG A 45 -8.96 0.71 -21.00
C ARG A 45 -9.71 0.37 -22.28
N GLN A 46 -9.03 -0.19 -23.27
CA GLN A 46 -9.64 -0.59 -24.52
C GLN A 46 -10.52 -1.82 -24.37
N SER A 47 -10.08 -2.78 -23.56
CA SER A 47 -10.82 -4.03 -23.36
C SER A 47 -11.88 -3.93 -22.27
N ASP A 48 -11.76 -2.97 -21.36
CA ASP A 48 -12.59 -2.88 -20.16
C ASP A 48 -12.72 -1.39 -19.77
N PRO A 49 -13.87 -0.77 -20.03
CA PRO A 49 -14.02 0.66 -19.78
C PRO A 49 -13.84 0.99 -18.30
N PRO A 50 -13.30 2.17 -17.99
CA PRO A 50 -13.15 2.60 -16.61
C PRO A 50 -14.48 2.68 -15.87
N VAL A 51 -14.49 2.15 -14.65
CA VAL A 51 -15.63 2.25 -13.74
C VAL A 51 -15.16 2.86 -12.42
N GLU A 52 -16.08 3.43 -11.68
CA GLU A 52 -15.74 4.01 -10.39
C GLU A 52 -15.51 2.92 -9.35
N TYR A 53 -14.34 2.95 -8.76
CA TYR A 53 -13.96 2.04 -7.66
C TYR A 53 -13.78 2.84 -6.38
N THR A 54 -14.27 2.28 -5.29
CA THR A 54 -14.06 2.82 -3.94
C THR A 54 -13.14 1.88 -3.18
N PHE A 55 -11.98 2.38 -2.80
CA PHE A 55 -11.00 1.62 -2.03
C PHE A 55 -11.07 2.07 -0.58
N THR A 56 -11.39 1.14 0.30
CA THR A 56 -11.37 1.38 1.75
C THR A 56 -10.09 0.79 2.30
N LEU A 57 -9.21 1.65 2.79
CA LEU A 57 -7.89 1.25 3.25
C LEU A 57 -7.84 1.27 4.77
N GLN A 58 -6.87 0.55 5.33
CA GLN A 58 -6.81 0.34 6.78
C GLN A 58 -6.29 1.56 7.54
N ASP A 59 -5.37 2.31 6.94
CA ASP A 59 -4.66 3.36 7.63
C ASP A 59 -4.15 4.44 6.66
N ALA A 60 -3.51 5.47 7.22
CA ALA A 60 -3.04 6.60 6.44
C ALA A 60 -1.88 6.26 5.51
N TRP A 61 -0.99 5.36 5.90
CA TRP A 61 0.13 5.01 5.03
C TRP A 61 -0.31 4.12 3.87
N SER A 62 -1.28 3.23 4.09
CA SER A 62 -1.90 2.46 3.00
C SER A 62 -2.56 3.39 1.99
N ARG A 63 -3.23 4.42 2.48
CA ARG A 63 -3.83 5.45 1.63
C ARG A 63 -2.78 6.16 0.79
N LYS A 64 -1.67 6.58 1.39
CA LYS A 64 -0.57 7.23 0.68
C LYS A 64 0.00 6.33 -0.41
N LEU A 65 0.16 5.05 -0.10
CA LEU A 65 0.66 4.08 -1.06
C LEU A 65 -0.28 3.93 -2.25
N MET A 66 -1.57 3.78 -1.98
CA MET A 66 -2.56 3.64 -3.05
C MET A 66 -2.60 4.89 -3.94
N LEU A 67 -2.57 6.08 -3.32
CA LEU A 67 -2.52 7.33 -4.08
C LEU A 67 -1.30 7.40 -4.98
N ALA A 68 -0.15 7.00 -4.46
CA ALA A 68 1.10 7.00 -5.23
C ALA A 68 1.04 6.04 -6.41
N LEU A 69 0.50 4.83 -6.20
CA LEU A 69 0.34 3.85 -7.28
C LEU A 69 -0.62 4.35 -8.36
N MET A 70 -1.74 4.94 -7.96
CA MET A 70 -2.69 5.51 -8.92
C MET A 70 -2.05 6.61 -9.76
N ARG A 71 -1.34 7.54 -9.12
CA ARG A 71 -0.66 8.63 -9.82
C ARG A 71 0.42 8.15 -10.77
N ARG A 72 1.09 7.07 -10.39
CA ARG A 72 2.07 6.42 -11.24
C ARG A 72 1.48 5.97 -12.57
N TYR A 73 0.24 5.47 -12.56
CA TYR A 73 -0.46 5.03 -13.75
C TYR A 73 -1.28 6.13 -14.42
N GLY A 74 -1.16 7.37 -13.94
CA GLY A 74 -1.92 8.48 -14.49
C GLY A 74 -3.40 8.46 -14.11
N ILE A 75 -3.75 7.72 -13.08
CA ILE A 75 -5.11 7.68 -12.55
C ILE A 75 -5.25 8.80 -11.54
N GLU A 76 -6.30 9.61 -11.67
CA GLU A 76 -6.56 10.71 -10.74
C GLU A 76 -7.49 10.25 -9.63
N PRO A 77 -7.00 10.12 -8.39
CA PRO A 77 -7.85 9.76 -7.27
C PRO A 77 -8.67 10.95 -6.79
N TYR A 78 -9.83 10.67 -6.22
CA TYR A 78 -10.69 11.69 -5.63
C TYR A 78 -11.44 11.13 -4.44
N ARG A 79 -12.21 11.97 -3.77
CA ARG A 79 -13.01 11.61 -2.60
C ARG A 79 -14.33 12.33 -2.65
N TYR A 80 -15.34 11.67 -2.12
CA TYR A 80 -16.62 12.31 -1.89
C TYR A 80 -16.69 12.84 -0.46
N ARG A 81 -17.56 13.82 -0.25
CA ARG A 81 -17.83 14.32 1.09
C ARG A 81 -18.35 13.21 1.99
N ARG A 82 -18.01 13.27 3.27
CA ARG A 82 -18.46 12.35 4.30
C ARG A 82 -17.86 10.94 4.21
N GLN A 83 -16.96 10.70 3.28
CA GLN A 83 -16.21 9.45 3.28
C GLN A 83 -15.11 9.50 4.34
N ARG A 84 -14.72 8.32 4.80
CA ARG A 84 -13.61 8.20 5.74
C ARG A 84 -12.32 8.72 5.11
N HIS A 85 -11.45 9.27 5.94
CA HIS A 85 -10.16 9.79 5.48
C HIS A 85 -9.34 8.72 4.73
N THR A 86 -9.50 7.46 5.08
CA THR A 86 -8.77 6.35 4.46
C THR A 86 -9.43 5.81 3.20
N THR A 87 -10.53 6.39 2.76
CA THR A 87 -11.21 6.00 1.52
C THR A 87 -10.66 6.78 0.34
N VAL A 88 -10.44 6.09 -0.77
CA VAL A 88 -9.99 6.67 -2.04
C VAL A 88 -10.91 6.17 -3.14
N VAL A 89 -11.29 7.06 -4.05
CA VAL A 89 -12.15 6.72 -5.18
C VAL A 89 -11.39 7.04 -6.47
N ALA A 90 -11.56 6.22 -7.48
CA ALA A 90 -10.97 6.47 -8.80
C ALA A 90 -11.75 5.74 -9.87
N LYS A 91 -11.72 6.30 -11.08
CA LYS A 91 -12.23 5.62 -12.26
C LYS A 91 -11.11 4.84 -12.91
N VAL A 92 -11.26 3.53 -12.96
CA VAL A 92 -10.22 2.63 -13.43
C VAL A 92 -10.86 1.35 -13.99
N PRO A 93 -10.27 0.76 -15.05
CA PRO A 93 -10.79 -0.51 -15.55
C PRO A 93 -10.74 -1.61 -14.49
N ALA A 94 -11.82 -2.39 -14.39
CA ALA A 94 -11.90 -3.47 -13.39
C ALA A 94 -10.78 -4.49 -13.56
N SER A 95 -10.49 -4.85 -14.79
CA SER A 95 -9.42 -5.81 -15.08
C SER A 95 -8.05 -5.28 -14.67
N PHE A 96 -7.83 -3.97 -14.82
CA PHE A 96 -6.58 -3.35 -14.39
C PHE A 96 -6.43 -3.40 -12.86
N VAL A 97 -7.51 -3.16 -12.14
CA VAL A 97 -7.50 -3.29 -10.67
C VAL A 97 -7.13 -4.71 -10.27
N ASP A 98 -7.80 -5.71 -10.85
CA ASP A 98 -7.62 -7.09 -10.45
C ASP A 98 -6.25 -7.65 -10.85
N GLN A 99 -5.73 -7.27 -11.99
CA GLN A 99 -4.51 -7.86 -12.54
C GLN A 99 -3.25 -7.08 -12.23
N THR A 100 -3.37 -5.79 -11.97
CA THR A 100 -2.20 -4.93 -11.80
C THR A 100 -2.25 -4.10 -10.52
N LEU A 101 -3.23 -3.22 -10.37
CA LEU A 101 -3.23 -2.23 -9.29
C LEU A 101 -3.30 -2.87 -7.91
N TRP A 102 -4.24 -3.76 -7.70
CA TRP A 102 -4.44 -4.40 -6.40
C TRP A 102 -3.30 -5.35 -6.03
N PRO A 103 -2.82 -6.23 -6.93
CA PRO A 103 -1.65 -7.05 -6.62
C PRO A 103 -0.39 -6.24 -6.29
N GLU A 104 -0.12 -5.16 -7.02
CA GLU A 104 1.01 -4.28 -6.68
C GLU A 104 0.83 -3.66 -5.31
N PHE A 105 -0.37 -3.15 -5.04
CA PHE A 105 -0.67 -2.56 -3.74
C PHE A 105 -0.43 -3.56 -2.61
N GLN A 106 -0.91 -4.79 -2.76
CA GLN A 106 -0.73 -5.82 -1.75
C GLN A 106 0.73 -6.13 -1.48
N GLN A 107 1.54 -6.26 -2.52
CA GLN A 107 2.96 -6.60 -2.37
C GLN A 107 3.75 -5.45 -1.75
N PHE A 108 3.55 -4.23 -2.22
CA PHE A 108 4.21 -3.07 -1.61
C PHE A 108 3.75 -2.86 -0.17
N SER A 109 2.47 -3.09 0.09
CA SER A 109 1.88 -2.95 1.41
C SER A 109 2.51 -3.90 2.42
N GLU A 110 2.74 -5.16 2.03
CA GLU A 110 3.38 -6.14 2.91
C GLU A 110 4.82 -5.74 3.26
N ILE A 111 5.57 -5.26 2.28
CA ILE A 111 6.94 -4.83 2.51
C ILE A 111 6.97 -3.63 3.46
N LEU A 112 6.11 -2.65 3.23
CA LEU A 112 6.02 -1.47 4.09
C LEU A 112 5.56 -1.82 5.49
N LYS A 113 4.61 -2.72 5.61
CA LYS A 113 4.12 -3.16 6.92
C LYS A 113 5.23 -3.81 7.73
N THR A 114 5.99 -4.70 7.12
CA THR A 114 7.13 -5.35 7.77
C THR A 114 8.15 -4.31 8.24
N TYR A 115 8.44 -3.33 7.39
CA TYR A 115 9.36 -2.25 7.73
C TYR A 115 8.85 -1.41 8.90
N LEU A 116 7.58 -1.02 8.86
CA LEU A 116 6.97 -0.20 9.91
C LEU A 116 6.94 -0.95 11.24
N ASP A 117 6.64 -2.24 11.22
CA ASP A 117 6.68 -3.07 12.42
C ASP A 117 8.09 -3.10 13.00
N ALA A 118 9.10 -3.31 12.18
CA ALA A 118 10.49 -3.37 12.62
C ALA A 118 10.96 -2.02 13.19
N VAL A 119 10.60 -0.92 12.55
CA VAL A 119 10.94 0.43 13.02
C VAL A 119 10.23 0.71 14.35
N THR A 120 8.97 0.35 14.45
CA THR A 120 8.18 0.55 15.67
C THR A 120 8.79 -0.23 16.83
N ASP A 121 9.12 -1.50 16.61
CA ASP A 121 9.75 -2.34 17.64
C ASP A 121 11.07 -1.74 18.09
N ARG A 122 11.88 -1.27 17.14
CA ARG A 122 13.16 -0.64 17.47
C ARG A 122 12.98 0.61 18.30
N ILE A 123 12.04 1.46 17.92
CA ILE A 123 11.77 2.71 18.67
C ILE A 123 11.28 2.39 20.08
N ILE A 124 10.36 1.45 20.22
CA ILE A 124 9.87 1.05 21.53
C ILE A 124 11.01 0.52 22.40
N GLY A 125 11.82 -0.38 21.84
CA GLY A 125 12.94 -0.96 22.58
C GLY A 125 14.01 0.05 22.97
N GLN A 126 14.40 0.93 22.03
CA GLN A 126 15.50 1.87 22.25
C GLN A 126 15.07 3.14 22.99
N ALA A 127 13.95 3.72 22.59
CA ALA A 127 13.51 5.00 23.15
C ALA A 127 12.70 4.86 24.41
N LEU A 128 11.83 3.86 24.49
CA LEU A 128 10.97 3.64 25.64
C LEU A 128 11.48 2.56 26.58
N GLY A 129 12.44 1.72 26.13
CA GLY A 129 12.95 0.60 26.90
C GLY A 129 11.86 -0.38 27.29
N ALA A 130 10.84 -0.53 26.46
CA ALA A 130 9.67 -1.32 26.76
C ALA A 130 9.60 -2.60 25.95
N ASP A 131 8.77 -3.52 26.39
CA ASP A 131 8.49 -4.78 25.73
C ASP A 131 7.63 -4.53 24.49
N THR A 132 7.98 -5.17 23.38
CA THR A 132 7.28 -5.04 22.10
C THR A 132 6.29 -6.18 21.85
N SER A 133 6.15 -7.13 22.79
CA SER A 133 5.26 -8.26 22.61
C SER A 133 3.79 -7.83 22.62
N ASP A 134 2.97 -8.65 21.99
CA ASP A 134 1.53 -8.38 21.95
C ASP A 134 0.89 -8.64 23.30
N ALA A 135 -0.29 -8.08 23.50
CA ALA A 135 -1.06 -8.31 24.70
C ALA A 135 -1.52 -9.75 24.78
N PRO A 136 -1.42 -10.39 25.96
CA PRO A 136 -1.89 -11.76 26.09
C PRO A 136 -3.41 -11.86 25.93
N GLN A 137 -3.85 -12.90 25.29
CA GLN A 137 -5.26 -13.17 25.14
C GLN A 137 -5.79 -13.81 26.42
N ARG A 138 -6.85 -13.26 26.97
CA ARG A 138 -7.53 -13.84 28.13
C ARG A 138 -8.62 -14.80 27.69
N ASN A 139 -8.85 -15.79 28.52
CA ASN A 139 -9.93 -16.75 28.29
C ASN A 139 -11.25 -16.32 28.94
N ASP A 140 -11.24 -15.21 29.66
CA ASP A 140 -12.45 -14.69 30.31
C ASP A 140 -13.39 -14.09 29.27
N ASP A 141 -14.66 -14.02 29.63
CA ASP A 141 -15.65 -13.33 28.80
C ASP A 141 -15.27 -11.83 28.71
N ALA A 142 -15.21 -11.29 27.52
CA ALA A 142 -14.84 -9.90 27.31
C ALA A 142 -15.76 -8.91 28.02
N ARG A 143 -17.03 -9.29 28.23
CA ARG A 143 -17.98 -8.42 28.93
C ARG A 143 -17.67 -8.26 30.41
N ALA A 144 -16.98 -9.24 30.97
CA ALA A 144 -16.56 -9.15 32.38
C ALA A 144 -15.48 -8.09 32.56
N ALA A 145 -14.80 -7.71 31.51
CA ALA A 145 -13.73 -6.71 31.56
C ALA A 145 -14.26 -5.28 31.60
N LEU A 146 -15.53 -5.05 31.33
CA LEU A 146 -16.10 -3.71 31.41
C LEU A 146 -16.21 -3.29 32.87
N PRO A 147 -15.56 -2.19 33.25
CA PRO A 147 -15.63 -1.75 34.62
C PRO A 147 -17.08 -1.42 34.97
N ALA A 148 -17.53 -1.94 36.10
CA ALA A 148 -18.80 -1.53 36.61
C ALA A 148 -18.75 -0.03 36.88
N PRO A 149 -19.79 0.71 36.55
CA PRO A 149 -19.82 2.13 36.90
C PRO A 149 -19.65 2.27 38.42
N ALA A 150 -18.74 3.13 38.80
CA ALA A 150 -18.52 3.38 40.18
C ALA A 150 -19.81 3.89 40.82
N SER A 151 -20.32 3.14 41.73
CA SER A 151 -21.51 3.53 42.48
C SER A 151 -21.12 4.47 43.57
#